data_ac6b5e3acbf176fdd67acd0d5215b011
#
_entry.id   ac6b5e3acbf176fdd67acd0d5215b011
#
_cell.length_a   1.000
_cell.length_b   1.000
_cell.length_c   1.000
_cell.angle_alpha   90.00
_cell.angle_beta   90.00
_cell.angle_gamma   90.00
#
_symmetry.space_group_name_H-M   'P 1'
#
loop_
_entity.id
_entity.type
_entity.pdbx_description
1 polymer ?
#
loop_
_entity_poly.entity_id
_entity_poly.type
_entity_poly.pdbx_seq_one_letter_code
_entity_poly.pdbx_strand_id
1 'polypeptide(L)'
;MELISSDAQDIEFMRLAIAEARKAELLDEVPIGAVVVRDGEVIAAAYNRRETDADPAGHAEFLAMKQASNKLGVWRLSGCTVYVTLEPCIMCAGLMHQARIDRCVFGAFDPKAGALGSLYQVNADERLNHVFEV
;
A
#
# COMPACT_ATOMS: atom_id res chain seq x y z
N MET A 1 -7.29 8.62 -24.26
CA MET A 1 -7.12 7.31 -23.65
C MET A 1 -6.76 7.42 -22.20
N GLU A 2 -7.80 7.54 -21.39
CA GLU A 2 -7.64 7.73 -19.95
C GLU A 2 -6.87 6.59 -19.29
N LEU A 3 -7.13 5.34 -19.71
CA LEU A 3 -6.42 4.17 -19.15
C LEU A 3 -4.91 4.25 -19.36
N ILE A 4 -4.47 4.70 -20.54
CA ILE A 4 -3.04 4.84 -20.83
C ILE A 4 -2.42 5.90 -19.92
N SER A 5 -3.12 7.01 -19.71
CA SER A 5 -2.65 8.09 -18.85
C SER A 5 -2.57 7.64 -17.39
N SER A 6 -3.63 6.94 -16.90
CA SER A 6 -3.65 6.38 -15.54
C SER A 6 -2.57 5.32 -15.38
N ASP A 7 -2.40 4.45 -16.36
CA ASP A 7 -1.38 3.40 -16.31
C ASP A 7 0.01 4.00 -16.26
N ALA A 8 0.28 5.09 -16.99
CA ALA A 8 1.58 5.77 -16.96
C ALA A 8 1.89 6.34 -15.58
N GLN A 9 0.91 6.96 -14.92
CA GLN A 9 1.07 7.46 -13.54
C GLN A 9 1.25 6.30 -12.56
N ASP A 10 0.48 5.25 -12.70
CA ASP A 10 0.58 4.06 -11.86
C ASP A 10 1.97 3.43 -11.98
N ILE A 11 2.50 3.34 -13.19
CA ILE A 11 3.85 2.82 -13.42
C ILE A 11 4.90 3.69 -12.73
N GLU A 12 4.77 5.01 -12.85
CA GLU A 12 5.70 5.94 -12.24
C GLU A 12 5.71 5.81 -10.72
N PHE A 13 4.52 5.78 -10.08
CA PHE A 13 4.44 5.63 -8.63
C PHE A 13 4.85 4.23 -8.17
N MET A 14 4.57 3.20 -8.97
CA MET A 14 5.04 1.85 -8.66
C MET A 14 6.57 1.78 -8.70
N ARG A 15 7.23 2.49 -9.61
CA ARG A 15 8.69 2.57 -9.62
C ARG A 15 9.25 3.18 -8.35
N LEU A 16 8.56 4.17 -7.78
CA LEU A 16 8.95 4.74 -6.49
C LEU A 16 8.78 3.73 -5.36
N ALA A 17 7.71 2.94 -5.39
CA ALA A 17 7.52 1.85 -4.42
C ALA A 17 8.62 0.80 -4.55
N ILE A 18 9.03 0.46 -5.78
CA ILE A 18 10.14 -0.47 -6.04
C ILE A 18 11.45 0.09 -5.50
N ALA A 19 11.68 1.40 -5.64
CA ALA A 19 12.88 2.04 -5.08
C ALA A 19 12.91 1.90 -3.56
N GLU A 20 11.76 2.01 -2.89
CA GLU A 20 11.65 1.74 -1.44
C GLU A 20 11.95 0.28 -1.12
N ALA A 21 11.46 -0.65 -1.94
CA ALA A 21 11.73 -2.08 -1.76
C ALA A 21 13.23 -2.39 -1.78
N ARG A 22 13.98 -1.71 -2.62
CA ARG A 22 15.43 -1.88 -2.70
C ARG A 22 16.14 -1.44 -1.43
N LYS A 23 15.60 -0.46 -0.72
CA LYS A 23 16.14 -0.04 0.59
C LYS A 23 15.96 -1.15 1.63
N ALA A 24 14.82 -1.84 1.60
CA ALA A 24 14.59 -3.00 2.46
C ALA A 24 15.61 -4.10 2.17
N GLU A 25 15.87 -4.38 0.91
CA GLU A 25 16.84 -5.38 0.50
C GLU A 25 18.23 -5.11 1.07
N LEU A 26 18.64 -3.85 1.14
CA LEU A 26 19.93 -3.46 1.72
C LEU A 26 20.02 -3.77 3.23
N LEU A 27 18.89 -3.93 3.90
CA LEU A 27 18.81 -4.27 5.32
C LEU A 27 18.50 -5.74 5.55
N ASP A 28 18.61 -6.57 4.52
CA ASP A 28 18.26 -8.00 4.57
C ASP A 28 16.78 -8.25 4.94
N GLU A 29 15.92 -7.29 4.66
CA GLU A 29 14.47 -7.45 4.78
C GLU A 29 13.89 -8.02 3.50
N VAL A 30 12.69 -8.59 3.59
CA VAL A 30 11.94 -8.94 2.38
C VAL A 30 11.70 -7.65 1.59
N PRO A 31 12.06 -7.61 0.28
CA PRO A 31 12.08 -6.36 -0.48
C PRO A 31 10.67 -5.92 -0.91
N ILE A 32 9.96 -5.29 0.00
CA ILE A 32 8.64 -4.72 -0.23
C ILE A 32 8.72 -3.23 0.08
N GLY A 33 8.18 -2.42 -0.83
CA GLY A 33 8.13 -0.98 -0.68
C GLY A 33 6.75 -0.45 -1.00
N ALA A 34 6.42 0.71 -0.44
CA ALA A 34 5.12 1.34 -0.64
C ALA A 34 5.23 2.86 -0.63
N VAL A 35 4.35 3.50 -1.40
CA VAL A 35 4.15 4.94 -1.34
C VAL A 35 2.67 5.24 -1.25
N VAL A 36 2.32 6.35 -0.59
CA VAL A 36 0.95 6.86 -0.54
C VAL A 36 0.91 8.16 -1.33
N VAL A 37 -0.04 8.24 -2.24
CA VAL A 37 -0.17 9.36 -3.17
C VAL A 37 -1.52 10.04 -2.96
N ARG A 38 -1.53 11.36 -2.91
CA ARG A 38 -2.73 12.19 -2.86
C ARG A 38 -2.55 13.38 -3.79
N ASP A 39 -3.55 13.62 -4.64
CA ASP A 39 -3.53 14.73 -5.61
C ASP A 39 -2.24 14.75 -6.45
N GLY A 40 -1.78 13.57 -6.88
CA GLY A 40 -0.59 13.45 -7.72
C GLY A 40 0.74 13.60 -6.99
N GLU A 41 0.72 13.75 -5.66
CA GLU A 41 1.94 13.91 -4.86
C GLU A 41 2.16 12.72 -3.93
N VAL A 42 3.41 12.29 -3.82
CA VAL A 42 3.81 11.28 -2.82
C VAL A 42 3.84 11.96 -1.46
N ILE A 43 2.97 11.54 -0.54
CA ILE A 43 2.91 12.10 0.81
C ILE A 43 3.55 11.20 1.85
N ALA A 44 3.82 9.95 1.52
CA ALA A 44 4.51 9.01 2.41
C ALA A 44 5.20 7.93 1.58
N ALA A 45 6.31 7.44 2.10
CA ALA A 45 7.07 6.36 1.49
C ALA A 45 7.69 5.51 2.59
N ALA A 46 7.66 4.20 2.44
CA ALA A 46 8.23 3.29 3.43
C ALA A 46 8.60 1.97 2.79
N TYR A 47 9.39 1.20 3.49
CA TYR A 47 9.78 -0.14 3.10
C TYR A 47 9.69 -1.08 4.30
N ASN A 48 9.64 -2.38 4.02
CA ASN A 48 9.51 -3.40 5.05
C ASN A 48 10.67 -3.31 6.06
N ARG A 49 10.32 -3.25 7.34
CA ARG A 49 11.27 -3.17 8.45
C ARG A 49 10.91 -4.13 9.58
N ARG A 50 10.16 -5.19 9.28
CA ARG A 50 9.64 -6.11 10.29
C ARG A 50 10.75 -6.69 11.17
N GLU A 51 11.84 -7.16 10.57
CA GLU A 51 12.96 -7.71 11.31
C GLU A 51 13.80 -6.63 11.96
N THR A 52 14.12 -5.55 11.22
CA THR A 52 14.96 -4.46 11.68
C THR A 52 14.40 -3.79 12.93
N ASP A 53 13.09 -3.55 12.97
CA ASP A 53 12.42 -2.87 14.09
C ASP A 53 11.77 -3.85 15.07
N ALA A 54 11.87 -5.15 14.84
CA ALA A 54 11.18 -6.18 15.63
C ALA A 54 9.68 -5.85 15.74
N ASP A 55 9.07 -5.43 14.64
CA ASP A 55 7.71 -4.92 14.59
C ASP A 55 6.83 -5.85 13.73
N PRO A 56 5.86 -6.56 14.32
CA PRO A 56 4.97 -7.43 13.54
C PRO A 56 4.11 -6.65 12.57
N ALA A 57 3.93 -5.35 12.75
CA ALA A 57 3.22 -4.46 11.85
C ALA A 57 4.16 -3.67 10.92
N GLY A 58 5.45 -4.02 10.89
CA GLY A 58 6.48 -3.30 10.13
C GLY A 58 6.45 -3.58 8.63
N HIS A 59 5.28 -3.73 8.04
CA HIS A 59 5.09 -3.88 6.61
C HIS A 59 5.13 -2.52 5.92
N ALA A 60 5.66 -2.48 4.70
CA ALA A 60 5.86 -1.24 3.95
C ALA A 60 4.59 -0.39 3.87
N GLU A 61 3.49 -0.98 3.43
CA GLU A 61 2.23 -0.25 3.25
C GLU A 61 1.61 0.18 4.59
N PHE A 62 1.77 -0.63 5.64
CA PHE A 62 1.30 -0.28 6.97
C PHE A 62 2.03 0.97 7.48
N LEU A 63 3.35 0.96 7.38
CA LEU A 63 4.19 2.09 7.78
C LEU A 63 3.89 3.34 6.94
N ALA A 64 3.73 3.18 5.62
CA ALA A 64 3.45 4.31 4.73
C ALA A 64 2.09 4.95 5.05
N MET A 65 1.06 4.15 5.30
CA MET A 65 -0.27 4.68 5.67
C MET A 65 -0.22 5.43 6.99
N LYS A 66 0.50 4.92 7.98
CA LYS A 66 0.66 5.61 9.27
C LYS A 66 1.39 6.94 9.10
N GLN A 67 2.45 6.97 8.30
CA GLN A 67 3.16 8.21 7.99
C GLN A 67 2.23 9.21 7.31
N ALA A 68 1.43 8.76 6.35
CA ALA A 68 0.48 9.63 5.65
C ALA A 68 -0.54 10.25 6.61
N SER A 69 -1.12 9.44 7.51
CA SER A 69 -2.06 9.92 8.51
C SER A 69 -1.42 10.95 9.43
N ASN A 70 -0.19 10.71 9.88
CA ASN A 70 0.53 11.66 10.73
C ASN A 70 0.80 12.97 9.99
N LYS A 71 1.19 12.88 8.72
CA LYS A 71 1.45 14.07 7.90
C LYS A 71 0.20 14.91 7.68
N LEU A 72 -0.93 14.26 7.41
CA LEU A 72 -2.20 14.93 7.16
C LEU A 72 -2.90 15.38 8.46
N GLY A 73 -2.51 14.82 9.59
CA GLY A 73 -3.12 15.11 10.88
C GLY A 73 -4.50 14.51 11.06
N VAL A 74 -4.86 13.50 10.26
CA VAL A 74 -6.15 12.80 10.32
C VAL A 74 -5.95 11.31 10.10
N TRP A 75 -6.86 10.47 10.65
CA TRP A 75 -6.77 9.03 10.43
C TRP A 75 -7.35 8.59 9.08
N ARG A 76 -8.26 9.39 8.53
CA ARG A 76 -8.94 9.07 7.28
C ARG A 76 -8.06 9.44 6.09
N LEU A 77 -7.75 8.46 5.25
CA LEU A 77 -6.92 8.65 4.06
C LEU A 77 -7.78 8.73 2.79
N SER A 78 -8.91 9.41 2.88
CA SER A 78 -9.77 9.67 1.71
C SER A 78 -8.98 10.46 0.66
N GLY A 79 -9.15 10.12 -0.60
CA GLY A 79 -8.41 10.72 -1.70
C GLY A 79 -7.02 10.16 -1.90
N CYS A 80 -6.60 9.17 -1.09
CA CYS A 80 -5.27 8.57 -1.19
C CYS A 80 -5.28 7.27 -1.96
N THR A 81 -4.24 7.05 -2.75
CA THR A 81 -3.92 5.77 -3.39
C THR A 81 -2.66 5.21 -2.77
N VAL A 82 -2.68 3.94 -2.41
CA VAL A 82 -1.51 3.23 -1.88
C VAL A 82 -0.92 2.38 -3.00
N TYR A 83 0.36 2.60 -3.29
CA TYR A 83 1.12 1.77 -4.22
C TYR A 83 2.06 0.89 -3.41
N VAL A 84 2.00 -0.40 -3.62
CA VAL A 84 2.83 -1.37 -2.91
C VAL A 84 3.32 -2.44 -3.88
N THR A 85 4.54 -2.92 -3.71
CA THR A 85 5.15 -3.84 -4.68
C THR A 85 4.55 -5.24 -4.66
N LEU A 86 4.00 -5.67 -3.53
CA LEU A 86 3.37 -6.98 -3.37
C LEU A 86 1.95 -6.82 -2.83
N GLU A 87 1.04 -7.67 -3.25
CA GLU A 87 -0.34 -7.68 -2.76
C GLU A 87 -0.39 -7.67 -1.22
N PRO A 88 -1.13 -6.74 -0.60
CA PRO A 88 -1.21 -6.65 0.86
C PRO A 88 -1.79 -7.88 1.52
N CYS A 89 -1.26 -8.20 2.71
CA CYS A 89 -1.81 -9.23 3.56
C CYS A 89 -3.09 -8.76 4.26
N ILE A 90 -3.74 -9.66 5.01
CA ILE A 90 -5.00 -9.34 5.66
C ILE A 90 -4.89 -8.18 6.67
N MET A 91 -3.75 -8.06 7.36
CA MET A 91 -3.52 -6.94 8.28
C MET A 91 -3.49 -5.61 7.55
N CYS A 92 -2.72 -5.52 6.47
CA CYS A 92 -2.57 -4.28 5.71
C CYS A 92 -3.83 -3.93 4.94
N ALA A 93 -4.50 -4.93 4.35
CA ALA A 93 -5.79 -4.73 3.69
C ALA A 93 -6.84 -4.24 4.70
N GLY A 94 -6.83 -4.77 5.92
CA GLY A 94 -7.69 -4.32 7.00
C GLY A 94 -7.43 -2.86 7.38
N LEU A 95 -6.18 -2.44 7.43
CA LEU A 95 -5.84 -1.04 7.68
C LEU A 95 -6.31 -0.14 6.53
N MET A 96 -6.19 -0.58 5.29
CA MET A 96 -6.71 0.16 4.13
C MET A 96 -8.21 0.40 4.26
N HIS A 97 -8.95 -0.63 4.68
CA HIS A 97 -10.37 -0.50 4.97
C HIS A 97 -10.62 0.49 6.11
N GLN A 98 -9.90 0.35 7.22
CA GLN A 98 -10.06 1.23 8.38
C GLN A 98 -9.75 2.69 8.04
N ALA A 99 -8.71 2.92 7.27
CA ALA A 99 -8.27 4.26 6.91
C ALA A 99 -9.10 4.88 5.76
N ARG A 100 -9.98 4.10 5.14
CA ARG A 100 -10.87 4.58 4.05
C ARG A 100 -10.10 5.09 2.84
N ILE A 101 -9.08 4.35 2.40
CA ILE A 101 -8.37 4.72 1.16
C ILE A 101 -9.28 4.62 -0.06
N ASP A 102 -8.93 5.32 -1.11
CA ASP A 102 -9.69 5.29 -2.36
C ASP A 102 -9.31 4.08 -3.21
N ARG A 103 -8.01 3.75 -3.25
CA ARG A 103 -7.49 2.77 -4.20
C ARG A 103 -6.18 2.18 -3.72
N CYS A 104 -5.96 0.90 -4.03
CA CYS A 104 -4.67 0.24 -3.85
C CYS A 104 -4.19 -0.33 -5.19
N VAL A 105 -2.94 -0.07 -5.53
CA VAL A 105 -2.28 -0.63 -6.70
C VAL A 105 -1.11 -1.48 -6.20
N PHE A 106 -1.04 -2.74 -6.61
CA PHE A 106 0.07 -3.60 -6.22
C PHE A 106 0.75 -4.20 -7.45
N GLY A 107 2.04 -4.52 -7.30
CA GLY A 107 2.87 -4.94 -8.42
C GLY A 107 2.77 -6.43 -8.75
N ALA A 108 2.49 -7.27 -7.75
CA ALA A 108 2.43 -8.71 -7.93
C ALA A 108 1.44 -9.33 -6.96
N PHE A 109 0.78 -10.40 -7.37
CA PHE A 109 -0.10 -11.18 -6.49
C PHE A 109 0.72 -11.98 -5.48
N ASP A 110 0.15 -12.19 -4.30
CA ASP A 110 0.71 -13.05 -3.27
C ASP A 110 -0.28 -14.21 -2.98
N PRO A 111 -0.11 -15.36 -3.62
CA PRO A 111 -1.06 -16.47 -3.47
C PRO A 111 -1.04 -17.09 -2.07
N LYS A 112 -0.05 -16.77 -1.25
CA LYS A 112 0.08 -17.35 0.11
C LYS A 112 -0.55 -16.49 1.18
N ALA A 113 -0.59 -15.17 0.99
CA ALA A 113 -1.01 -14.25 2.05
C ALA A 113 -1.86 -13.07 1.55
N GLY A 114 -2.06 -12.94 0.26
CA GLY A 114 -2.75 -11.77 -0.32
C GLY A 114 -4.22 -11.68 0.05
N ALA A 115 -4.67 -10.49 0.40
CA ALA A 115 -6.03 -10.24 0.86
C ALA A 115 -6.81 -9.25 -0.03
N LEU A 116 -6.31 -8.93 -1.22
CA LEU A 116 -6.96 -8.06 -2.20
C LEU A 116 -7.20 -8.80 -3.53
N GLY A 117 -7.46 -10.10 -3.45
CA GLY A 117 -7.78 -10.91 -4.62
C GLY A 117 -7.34 -12.37 -4.51
N SER A 118 -6.20 -12.64 -3.86
CA SER A 118 -5.64 -13.99 -3.80
C SER A 118 -6.41 -14.91 -2.84
N LEU A 119 -6.32 -14.67 -1.53
CA LEU A 119 -7.03 -15.49 -0.52
C LEU A 119 -8.34 -14.84 -0.08
N TYR A 120 -8.36 -13.54 0.01
CA TYR A 120 -9.51 -12.75 0.45
C TYR A 120 -9.71 -11.56 -0.48
N GLN A 121 -10.87 -10.93 -0.40
CA GLN A 121 -11.20 -9.73 -1.16
C GLN A 121 -11.74 -8.66 -0.22
N VAL A 122 -10.89 -8.20 0.70
CA VAL A 122 -11.26 -7.20 1.70
C VAL A 122 -11.75 -5.91 1.05
N ASN A 123 -11.17 -5.55 -0.09
CA ASN A 123 -11.53 -4.35 -0.84
C ASN A 123 -12.97 -4.33 -1.34
N ALA A 124 -13.54 -5.51 -1.62
CA ALA A 124 -14.83 -5.66 -2.30
C ALA A 124 -15.88 -6.38 -1.44
N ASP A 125 -15.61 -6.65 -0.18
CA ASP A 125 -16.55 -7.35 0.70
C ASP A 125 -17.66 -6.39 1.12
N GLU A 126 -18.86 -6.61 0.60
CA GLU A 126 -20.02 -5.74 0.83
C GLU A 126 -20.52 -5.74 2.26
N ARG A 127 -20.12 -6.71 3.08
CA ARG A 127 -20.47 -6.75 4.51
C ARG A 127 -19.71 -5.68 5.29
N LEU A 128 -18.60 -5.19 4.74
CA LEU A 128 -17.82 -4.10 5.33
C LEU A 128 -18.40 -2.75 4.90
N ASN A 129 -18.20 -1.73 5.71
CA ASN A 129 -18.78 -0.41 5.49
C ASN A 129 -17.94 0.52 4.61
N HIS A 130 -16.91 -0.01 3.96
CA HIS A 130 -16.09 0.72 3.00
C HIS A 130 -15.56 -0.25 1.94
N VAL A 131 -15.70 0.14 0.70
CA VAL A 131 -15.19 -0.60 -0.46
C VAL A 131 -14.21 0.31 -1.18
N PHE A 132 -13.10 -0.23 -1.64
CA PHE A 132 -12.11 0.56 -2.37
C PHE A 132 -11.62 -0.18 -3.62
N GLU A 133 -11.12 0.59 -4.56
CA GLU A 133 -10.63 0.10 -5.84
C GLU A 133 -9.26 -0.57 -5.68
N VAL A 134 -9.04 -1.60 -6.49
CA VAL A 134 -7.77 -2.35 -6.55
C VAL A 134 -7.25 -2.43 -7.97
#